data_e66f1af1bde5a1d0bdeb1cda10c67880
#
_entry.id   e66f1af1bde5a1d0bdeb1cda10c67880
#
_cell.length_a   1.000
_cell.length_b   1.000
_cell.length_c   1.000
_cell.angle_alpha   90.00
_cell.angle_beta   90.00
_cell.angle_gamma   90.00
#
_symmetry.space_group_name_H-M   'P 1'
#
loop_
_entity.id
_entity.type
_entity.pdbx_description
1 polymer ?
#
loop_
_entity_poly.entity_id
_entity_poly.type
_entity_poly.pdbx_seq_one_letter_code
_entity_poly.pdbx_strand_id
1 'polypeptide(L)' 'MKIVSFLIAFVIFSIVILFHELGHFLLAKANG' A
#
# COMPACT_ATOMS: atom_id res chain seq x y z
N MET A 1 -22.37 -7.44 -5.78
CA MET A 1 -21.26 -6.70 -5.18
C MET A 1 -21.66 -5.25 -4.96
N LYS A 2 -21.40 -4.76 -3.77
CA LYS A 2 -21.73 -3.38 -3.44
C LYS A 2 -20.54 -2.48 -3.73
N ILE A 3 -20.82 -1.26 -4.11
CA ILE A 3 -19.80 -0.25 -4.37
C ILE A 3 -18.95 -0.04 -3.11
N VAL A 4 -19.59 -0.09 -1.95
CA VAL A 4 -18.89 0.07 -0.67
C VAL A 4 -17.82 -1.00 -0.49
N SER A 5 -18.13 -2.25 -0.80
CA SER A 5 -17.15 -3.34 -0.69
C SER A 5 -15.97 -3.12 -1.63
N PHE A 6 -16.26 -2.65 -2.83
CA PHE A 6 -15.21 -2.33 -3.80
C PHE A 6 -14.30 -1.22 -3.30
N LEU A 7 -14.89 -0.18 -2.72
CA LEU A 7 -14.13 0.93 -2.17
C LEU A 7 -13.24 0.50 -1.00
N ILE A 8 -13.77 -0.33 -0.14
CA ILE A 8 -13.00 -0.86 1.00
C ILE A 8 -11.80 -1.67 0.50
N ALA A 9 -12.03 -2.54 -0.47
CA ALA A 9 -10.96 -3.34 -1.04
C ALA A 9 -9.90 -2.45 -1.68
N PHE A 10 -10.32 -1.40 -2.36
CA PHE A 10 -9.40 -0.46 -2.99
C PHE A 10 -8.53 0.23 -1.94
N VAL A 11 -9.13 0.67 -0.86
CA VAL A 11 -8.40 1.34 0.22
C VAL A 11 -7.37 0.40 0.85
N ILE A 12 -7.80 -0.82 1.16
CA ILE A 12 -6.89 -1.82 1.76
C ILE A 12 -5.73 -2.11 0.82
N PHE A 13 -6.02 -2.28 -0.45
CA PHE A 13 -4.99 -2.55 -1.46
C PHE A 13 -3.99 -1.41 -1.55
N SER A 14 -4.51 -0.18 -1.52
CA SER A 14 -3.66 1.01 -1.58
C SER A 14 -2.72 1.08 -0.37
N ILE A 15 -3.23 0.79 0.82
CA ILE A 15 -2.43 0.80 2.03
C ILE A 15 -1.32 -0.24 1.96
N VAL A 16 -1.64 -1.45 1.49
CA VAL A 16 -0.65 -2.52 1.36
C VAL A 16 0.46 -2.11 0.39
N ILE A 17 0.08 -1.56 -0.75
CA ILE A 17 1.05 -1.11 -1.76
C ILE A 17 1.92 0.01 -1.18
N LEU A 18 1.30 0.94 -0.48
CA LEU A 18 2.00 2.07 0.11
C LEU A 18 3.06 1.60 1.11
N PHE A 19 2.68 0.70 2.01
CA PHE A 19 3.63 0.14 2.98
C PHE A 19 4.73 -0.65 2.31
N HIS A 20 4.38 -1.38 1.26
CA HIS A 20 5.38 -2.15 0.51
C HIS A 20 6.43 -1.22 -0.11
N GLU A 21 5.97 -0.17 -0.78
CA GLU A 21 6.88 0.79 -1.41
C GLU A 21 7.68 1.57 -0.37
N LEU A 22 7.05 1.90 0.75
CA LEU A 22 7.72 2.61 1.82
C LEU A 22 8.85 1.75 2.40
N GLY A 23 8.60 0.46 2.58
CA GLY A 23 9.63 -0.47 3.02
C GLY A 23 10.82 -0.51 2.09
N HIS A 24 10.57 -0.59 0.78
CA HIS A 24 11.63 -0.55 -0.22
C HIS A 24 12.39 0.77 -0.20
N PHE A 25 11.66 1.85 -0.04
CA PHE A 25 12.26 3.18 0.01
C PHE A 25 13.19 3.32 1.22
N LEU A 26 12.72 2.86 2.37
CA LEU A 26 13.51 2.93 3.59
C LEU A 26 14.77 2.08 3.50
N LEU A 27 14.66 0.89 2.93
CA LEU A 27 15.81 0.01 2.74
C LEU A 27 16.83 0.63 1.81
N ALA A 28 16.37 1.20 0.71
CA ALA A 28 17.25 1.85 -0.26
C ALA A 28 17.97 3.04 0.39
N LYS A 29 17.24 3.82 1.19
CA LYS A 29 17.79 4.98 1.86
C LYS A 29 18.77 4.59 2.96
N ALA A 30 18.49 3.50 3.68
CA ALA A 30 19.37 3.04 4.74
C ALA A 30 20.69 2.50 4.19
N ASN A 31 20.66 1.91 3.02
CA ASN A 31 21.86 1.38 2.37
C ASN A 31 22.64 2.44 1.61
N GLY A 32 22.12 3.62 1.56
CA GLY A 32 22.80 4.71 0.90
C GLY A 32 22.39 4.89 -0.51
#